data_5f8d9d9fb6b64507d37e89165c6fc5b7
#
_entry.id   5f8d9d9fb6b64507d37e89165c6fc5b7
#
_cell.length_a   1.000
_cell.length_b   1.000
_cell.length_c   1.000
_cell.angle_alpha   90.00
_cell.angle_beta   90.00
_cell.angle_gamma   90.00
#
_symmetry.space_group_name_H-M   'P 1'
#
loop_
_entity.id
_entity.type
_entity.pdbx_description
1 polymer ?
#
loop_
_entity_poly.entity_id
_entity_poly.type
_entity_poly.pdbx_seq_one_letter_code
_entity_poly.pdbx_strand_id
1 'polypeptide(L)'
;MFIGEWYHTIDSKGRITVPSRLRDLLPDGGYLTRGFDRNLMLYRRKDFERLTTRVQQLTSTKPENRQLFRHLFSGAVTAQFDKIGRVMVPPYLRDYARLSGEVTLAGAGNYLEIWSAAEWAASAEQRANSEMNGQQFALIDLAFTSAGGANDSAPDIGPASRA
;
A
#
# COMPACT_ATOMS: atom_id res chain seq x y z
N MET A 1 -3.39 -2.84 -10.52
CA MET A 1 -3.46 -1.65 -9.65
C MET A 1 -4.72 -1.72 -8.82
N PHE A 2 -4.63 -1.43 -7.52
CA PHE A 2 -5.79 -1.37 -6.63
C PHE A 2 -6.40 0.03 -6.67
N ILE A 3 -7.66 0.15 -7.06
CA ILE A 3 -8.38 1.42 -7.23
C ILE A 3 -9.81 1.24 -6.75
N GLY A 4 -10.33 2.23 -6.03
CA GLY A 4 -11.70 2.27 -5.55
C GLY A 4 -11.86 1.89 -4.09
N GLU A 5 -13.10 1.91 -3.61
CA GLU A 5 -13.48 1.61 -2.24
C GLU A 5 -14.54 0.51 -2.22
N TRP A 6 -14.45 -0.40 -1.25
CA TRP A 6 -15.41 -1.48 -1.05
C TRP A 6 -15.73 -1.63 0.44
N TYR A 7 -16.98 -1.82 0.75
CA TYR A 7 -17.49 -1.96 2.10
C TYR A 7 -17.83 -3.42 2.36
N HIS A 8 -17.23 -3.98 3.39
CA HIS A 8 -17.36 -5.39 3.77
C HIS A 8 -17.45 -5.54 5.29
N THR A 9 -17.39 -6.76 5.75
CA THR A 9 -17.35 -7.10 7.19
C THR A 9 -16.22 -8.07 7.47
N ILE A 10 -15.68 -7.98 8.69
CA ILE A 10 -14.82 -9.01 9.25
C ILE A 10 -15.66 -9.93 10.12
N ASP A 11 -15.55 -11.24 9.95
CA ASP A 11 -16.29 -12.20 10.74
C ASP A 11 -15.65 -12.45 12.13
N SER A 12 -16.35 -13.16 13.01
CA SER A 12 -15.90 -13.46 14.38
C SER A 12 -14.57 -14.22 14.43
N LYS A 13 -14.22 -14.92 13.34
CA LYS A 13 -12.95 -15.65 13.20
C LYS A 13 -11.83 -14.80 12.59
N GLY A 14 -12.10 -13.53 12.30
CA GLY A 14 -11.11 -12.60 11.73
C GLY A 14 -10.91 -12.73 10.22
N ARG A 15 -11.93 -13.16 9.49
CA ARG A 15 -11.85 -13.33 8.03
C ARG A 15 -12.63 -12.24 7.33
N ILE A 16 -12.04 -11.70 6.27
CA ILE A 16 -12.63 -10.67 5.41
C ILE A 16 -12.80 -11.28 4.02
N THR A 17 -14.00 -11.19 3.45
CA THR A 17 -14.22 -11.53 2.04
C THR A 17 -13.65 -10.41 1.16
N VAL A 18 -12.75 -10.75 0.27
CA VAL A 18 -12.17 -9.81 -0.70
C VAL A 18 -12.86 -9.99 -2.04
N PRO A 19 -13.37 -8.92 -2.68
CA PRO A 19 -14.01 -9.00 -3.98
C PRO A 19 -13.15 -9.72 -5.02
N SER A 20 -13.77 -10.52 -5.90
CA SER A 20 -13.06 -11.28 -6.94
C SER A 20 -12.16 -10.40 -7.78
N ARG A 21 -12.65 -9.23 -8.17
CA ARG A 21 -11.90 -8.22 -8.93
C ARG A 21 -10.57 -7.80 -8.28
N LEU A 22 -10.53 -7.73 -6.94
CA LEU A 22 -9.30 -7.43 -6.20
C LEU A 22 -8.44 -8.70 -6.04
N ARG A 23 -9.06 -9.87 -5.87
CA ARG A 23 -8.34 -11.14 -5.77
C ARG A 23 -7.62 -11.50 -7.07
N ASP A 24 -8.18 -11.13 -8.22
CA ASP A 24 -7.54 -11.33 -9.53
C ASP A 24 -6.20 -10.57 -9.66
N LEU A 25 -6.00 -9.53 -8.85
CA LEU A 25 -4.72 -8.84 -8.70
C LEU A 25 -3.74 -9.54 -7.76
N LEU A 26 -4.19 -10.56 -7.04
CA LEU A 26 -3.47 -11.31 -6.00
C LEU A 26 -3.52 -12.83 -6.27
N PRO A 27 -3.19 -13.31 -7.48
CA PRO A 27 -3.39 -14.73 -7.86
C PRO A 27 -2.61 -15.68 -6.95
N ASP A 28 -1.45 -15.27 -6.45
CA ASP A 28 -0.59 -16.05 -5.55
C ASP A 28 -0.73 -15.62 -4.08
N GLY A 29 -1.83 -14.90 -3.75
CA GLY A 29 -1.96 -14.23 -2.46
C GLY A 29 -1.03 -13.03 -2.35
N GLY A 30 -0.68 -12.66 -1.11
CA GLY A 30 0.13 -11.47 -0.84
C GLY A 30 0.75 -11.47 0.53
N TYR A 31 1.12 -10.28 0.97
CA TYR A 31 1.58 -10.01 2.34
C TYR A 31 0.68 -8.96 2.98
N LEU A 32 0.22 -9.28 4.17
CA LEU A 32 -0.58 -8.37 5.01
C LEU A 32 0.31 -7.85 6.14
N THR A 33 0.35 -6.53 6.30
CA THR A 33 1.15 -5.89 7.35
C THR A 33 0.47 -4.65 7.92
N ARG A 34 1.05 -4.05 8.95
CA ARG A 34 0.58 -2.80 9.54
C ARG A 34 0.73 -1.66 8.55
N GLY A 35 -0.29 -0.83 8.44
CA GLY A 35 -0.22 0.47 7.77
C GLY A 35 0.29 1.57 8.71
N PHE A 36 0.30 2.81 8.22
CA PHE A 36 0.81 3.95 8.98
C PHE A 36 -0.31 4.73 9.69
N ASP A 37 -1.57 4.46 9.35
CA ASP A 37 -2.74 5.20 9.83
C ASP A 37 -3.76 4.32 10.59
N ARG A 38 -3.33 3.41 11.43
CA ARG A 38 -4.18 2.40 12.10
C ARG A 38 -4.99 1.56 11.13
N ASN A 39 -4.43 1.29 9.98
CA ASN A 39 -4.95 0.42 8.95
C ASN A 39 -3.99 -0.74 8.71
N LEU A 40 -4.39 -1.67 7.88
CA LEU A 40 -3.51 -2.70 7.34
C LEU A 40 -3.26 -2.44 5.86
N MET A 41 -2.12 -2.92 5.37
CA MET A 41 -1.75 -2.90 3.96
C MET A 41 -1.61 -4.33 3.45
N LEU A 42 -2.35 -4.65 2.40
CA LEU A 42 -2.25 -5.92 1.68
C LEU A 42 -1.55 -5.68 0.35
N TYR A 43 -0.35 -6.21 0.23
CA TYR A 43 0.50 -6.10 -0.96
C TYR A 43 0.45 -7.37 -1.79
N ARG A 44 0.60 -7.23 -3.11
CA ARG A 44 1.03 -8.34 -3.96
C ARG A 44 2.44 -8.77 -3.55
N ARG A 45 2.78 -10.04 -3.72
CA ARG A 45 4.12 -10.57 -3.36
C ARG A 45 5.25 -9.71 -3.92
N LYS A 46 5.25 -9.48 -5.23
CA LYS A 46 6.28 -8.68 -5.92
C LYS A 46 6.40 -7.23 -5.42
N ASP A 47 5.28 -6.61 -5.03
CA ASP A 47 5.30 -5.23 -4.56
C ASP A 47 5.83 -5.15 -3.13
N PHE A 48 5.51 -6.14 -2.29
CA PHE A 48 6.09 -6.25 -0.95
C PHE A 48 7.60 -6.53 -1.00
N GLU A 49 8.05 -7.40 -1.89
CA GLU A 49 9.48 -7.69 -2.11
C GLU A 49 10.24 -6.43 -2.56
N ARG A 50 9.66 -5.63 -3.45
CA ARG A 50 10.23 -4.33 -3.84
C ARG A 50 10.31 -3.36 -2.66
N LEU A 51 9.25 -3.27 -1.86
CA LEU A 51 9.25 -2.47 -0.62
C LEU A 51 10.35 -2.95 0.32
N THR A 52 10.44 -4.26 0.55
CA THR A 52 11.46 -4.89 1.39
C THR A 52 12.88 -4.51 0.92
N THR A 53 13.15 -4.63 -0.37
CA THR A 53 14.45 -4.29 -0.95
C THR A 53 14.81 -2.82 -0.70
N ARG A 54 13.87 -1.90 -0.89
CA ARG A 54 14.11 -0.46 -0.63
C ARG A 54 14.34 -0.18 0.85
N VAL A 55 13.54 -0.76 1.71
CA VAL A 55 13.65 -0.56 3.17
C VAL A 55 14.96 -1.13 3.71
N GLN A 56 15.41 -2.28 3.20
CA GLN A 56 16.69 -2.88 3.59
C GLN A 56 17.94 -2.09 3.16
N GLN A 57 17.80 -1.18 2.18
CA GLN A 57 18.88 -0.26 1.81
C GLN A 57 19.09 0.87 2.82
N LEU A 58 18.12 1.10 3.73
CA LEU A 58 18.26 2.08 4.79
C LEU A 58 19.25 1.58 5.85
N THR A 59 20.09 2.49 6.34
CA THR A 59 21.06 2.13 7.37
C THR A 59 20.38 1.72 8.68
N SER A 60 20.76 0.57 9.23
CA SER A 60 20.22 0.06 10.51
C SER A 60 20.79 0.78 11.74
N THR A 61 21.77 1.65 11.57
CA THR A 61 22.35 2.42 12.70
C THR A 61 21.39 3.48 13.22
N LYS A 62 20.47 3.99 12.38
CA LYS A 62 19.47 4.98 12.78
C LYS A 62 18.30 4.32 13.51
N PRO A 63 17.91 4.80 14.70
CA PRO A 63 16.81 4.21 15.47
C PRO A 63 15.46 4.22 14.72
N GLU A 64 15.14 5.28 13.98
CA GLU A 64 13.93 5.42 13.19
C GLU A 64 13.85 4.37 12.08
N ASN A 65 14.95 4.02 11.43
CA ASN A 65 14.99 2.97 10.42
C ASN A 65 14.71 1.59 11.05
N ARG A 66 15.30 1.32 12.21
CA ARG A 66 15.01 0.07 12.96
C ARG A 66 13.56 -0.01 13.40
N GLN A 67 12.94 1.12 13.77
CA GLN A 67 11.53 1.18 14.10
C GLN A 67 10.67 0.87 12.88
N LEU A 68 10.99 1.44 11.72
CA LEU A 68 10.31 1.16 10.45
C LEU A 68 10.43 -0.33 10.09
N PHE A 69 11.62 -0.93 10.23
CA PHE A 69 11.83 -2.35 9.95
C PHE A 69 10.92 -3.23 10.82
N ARG A 70 10.87 -2.96 12.12
CA ARG A 70 9.98 -3.70 13.03
C ARG A 70 8.52 -3.47 12.70
N HIS A 71 8.13 -2.24 12.39
CA HIS A 71 6.75 -1.91 12.05
C HIS A 71 6.26 -2.72 10.85
N LEU A 72 7.01 -2.72 9.77
CA LEU A 72 6.64 -3.40 8.53
C LEU A 72 6.82 -4.91 8.60
N PHE A 73 7.99 -5.38 9.04
CA PHE A 73 8.36 -6.79 8.89
C PHE A 73 7.91 -7.68 10.04
N SER A 74 8.01 -7.23 11.28
CA SER A 74 7.59 -8.06 12.42
C SER A 74 6.07 -8.27 12.47
N GLY A 75 5.31 -7.40 11.82
CA GLY A 75 3.85 -7.53 11.70
C GLY A 75 3.39 -8.24 10.44
N ALA A 76 4.27 -8.49 9.48
CA ALA A 76 3.89 -9.06 8.20
C ALA A 76 3.56 -10.55 8.29
N VAL A 77 2.48 -10.95 7.61
CA VAL A 77 2.09 -12.35 7.41
C VAL A 77 1.74 -12.60 5.95
N THR A 78 1.93 -13.84 5.52
CA THR A 78 1.43 -14.28 4.22
C THR A 78 -0.10 -14.26 4.22
N ALA A 79 -0.68 -13.57 3.24
CA ALA A 79 -2.11 -13.53 3.01
C ALA A 79 -2.47 -14.50 1.88
N GLN A 80 -3.27 -15.50 2.19
CA GLN A 80 -3.83 -16.43 1.22
C GLN A 80 -5.35 -16.40 1.30
N PHE A 81 -6.01 -16.65 0.16
CA PHE A 81 -7.45 -16.71 0.10
C PHE A 81 -7.94 -18.14 0.28
N ASP A 82 -9.00 -18.30 1.05
CA ASP A 82 -9.70 -19.57 1.11
C ASP A 82 -10.58 -19.80 -0.15
N LYS A 83 -11.23 -20.97 -0.23
CA LYS A 83 -12.02 -21.36 -1.41
C LYS A 83 -13.16 -20.41 -1.77
N ILE A 84 -13.64 -19.61 -0.81
CA ILE A 84 -14.70 -18.61 -1.03
C ILE A 84 -14.19 -17.18 -1.06
N GLY A 85 -12.87 -16.98 -1.13
CA GLY A 85 -12.24 -15.68 -1.34
C GLY A 85 -12.07 -14.84 -0.08
N ARG A 86 -11.94 -15.46 1.08
CA ARG A 86 -11.67 -14.75 2.33
C ARG A 86 -10.19 -14.81 2.69
N VAL A 87 -9.70 -13.73 3.25
CA VAL A 87 -8.37 -13.62 3.85
C VAL A 87 -8.48 -13.62 5.38
N MET A 88 -7.60 -14.34 6.05
CA MET A 88 -7.50 -14.34 7.51
C MET A 88 -6.64 -13.18 7.99
N VAL A 89 -7.15 -12.41 8.93
CA VAL A 89 -6.42 -11.35 9.63
C VAL A 89 -6.10 -11.85 11.04
N PRO A 90 -4.82 -12.01 11.40
CA PRO A 90 -4.43 -12.44 12.75
C PRO A 90 -4.91 -11.47 13.85
N PRO A 91 -5.11 -11.94 15.11
CA PRO A 91 -5.61 -11.11 16.19
C PRO A 91 -4.82 -9.83 16.41
N TYR A 92 -3.50 -9.89 16.46
CA TYR A 92 -2.66 -8.70 16.70
C TYR A 92 -2.74 -7.64 15.59
N LEU A 93 -3.02 -8.03 14.33
CA LEU A 93 -3.27 -7.07 13.25
C LEU A 93 -4.68 -6.48 13.34
N ARG A 94 -5.67 -7.30 13.74
CA ARG A 94 -7.03 -6.81 14.02
C ARG A 94 -7.03 -5.78 15.14
N ASP A 95 -6.32 -6.05 16.21
CA ASP A 95 -6.20 -5.14 17.36
C ASP A 95 -5.49 -3.83 16.95
N TYR A 96 -4.40 -3.94 16.18
CA TYR A 96 -3.67 -2.77 15.67
C TYR A 96 -4.57 -1.84 14.85
N ALA A 97 -5.32 -2.39 13.90
CA ALA A 97 -6.21 -1.62 13.01
C ALA A 97 -7.65 -1.50 13.54
N ARG A 98 -7.92 -1.96 14.77
CA ARG A 98 -9.26 -1.91 15.41
C ARG A 98 -10.35 -2.51 14.54
N LEU A 99 -10.05 -3.60 13.84
CA LEU A 99 -11.00 -4.24 12.93
C LEU A 99 -12.04 -5.03 13.71
N SER A 100 -13.29 -4.60 13.63
CA SER A 100 -14.45 -5.26 14.21
C SER A 100 -15.70 -4.87 13.42
N GLY A 101 -16.50 -5.84 13.01
CA GLY A 101 -17.73 -5.61 12.26
C GLY A 101 -17.44 -5.07 10.84
N GLU A 102 -17.86 -3.86 10.55
CA GLU A 102 -17.69 -3.26 9.22
C GLU A 102 -16.25 -2.82 8.95
N VAL A 103 -15.79 -3.09 7.74
CA VAL A 103 -14.47 -2.74 7.24
C VAL A 103 -14.55 -2.09 5.87
N THR A 104 -13.63 -1.19 5.59
CA THR A 104 -13.45 -0.60 4.27
C THR A 104 -12.16 -1.11 3.65
N LEU A 105 -12.25 -1.55 2.40
CA LEU A 105 -11.11 -1.89 1.56
C LEU A 105 -10.89 -0.72 0.60
N ALA A 106 -9.75 -0.06 0.67
CA ALA A 106 -9.42 1.10 -0.15
C ALA A 106 -8.20 0.83 -1.02
N GLY A 107 -8.33 1.04 -2.32
CA GLY A 107 -7.24 0.87 -3.28
C GLY A 107 -6.26 2.03 -3.20
N ALA A 108 -4.99 1.74 -2.95
CA ALA A 108 -3.89 2.70 -2.87
C ALA A 108 -2.79 2.40 -3.92
N GLY A 109 -3.21 2.01 -5.14
CA GLY A 109 -2.31 1.74 -6.26
C GLY A 109 -1.58 0.41 -6.14
N ASN A 110 -0.46 0.34 -5.46
CA ASN A 110 0.36 -0.86 -5.33
C ASN A 110 -0.06 -1.80 -4.20
N TYR A 111 -0.91 -1.34 -3.30
CA TYR A 111 -1.45 -2.10 -2.18
C TYR A 111 -2.92 -1.77 -1.95
N LEU A 112 -3.57 -2.63 -1.20
CA LEU A 112 -4.94 -2.45 -0.73
C LEU A 112 -4.88 -2.12 0.76
N GLU A 113 -5.54 -1.08 1.17
CA GLU A 113 -5.71 -0.73 2.58
C GLU A 113 -6.94 -1.41 3.16
N ILE A 114 -6.84 -1.84 4.40
CA ILE A 114 -7.95 -2.41 5.17
C ILE A 114 -8.14 -1.56 6.42
N TRP A 115 -9.28 -0.94 6.54
CA TRP A 115 -9.65 -0.01 7.60
C TRP A 115 -10.85 -0.53 8.38
N SER A 116 -10.93 -0.22 9.67
CA SER A 116 -12.22 -0.26 10.35
C SER A 116 -13.12 0.85 9.81
N ALA A 117 -14.42 0.66 9.78
CA ALA A 117 -15.36 1.68 9.32
C ALA A 117 -15.24 2.98 10.12
N ALA A 118 -14.98 2.88 11.43
CA ALA A 118 -14.80 4.04 12.31
C ALA A 118 -13.54 4.86 11.97
N GLU A 119 -12.39 4.21 11.78
CA GLU A 119 -11.14 4.91 11.43
C GLU A 119 -11.23 5.48 9.98
N TRP A 120 -11.88 4.77 9.06
CA TRP A 120 -12.14 5.28 7.72
C TRP A 120 -13.01 6.53 7.74
N ALA A 121 -14.09 6.54 8.51
CA ALA A 121 -14.96 7.70 8.69
C ALA A 121 -14.21 8.87 9.36
N ALA A 122 -13.40 8.61 10.39
CA ALA A 122 -12.59 9.63 11.05
C ALA A 122 -11.57 10.29 10.11
N SER A 123 -11.05 9.56 9.11
CA SER A 123 -10.13 10.11 8.10
C SER A 123 -10.85 10.88 6.98
N ALA A 124 -12.19 10.92 6.94
CA ALA A 124 -12.95 11.51 5.85
C ALA A 124 -12.67 13.02 5.67
N GLU A 125 -12.58 13.77 6.78
CA GLU A 125 -12.27 15.20 6.74
C GLU A 125 -10.90 15.47 6.13
N GLN A 126 -9.89 14.72 6.53
CA GLN A 126 -8.53 14.82 5.96
C GLN A 126 -8.51 14.50 4.46
N ARG A 127 -9.24 13.45 4.03
CA ARG A 127 -9.35 13.09 2.61
C ARG A 127 -10.10 14.13 1.78
N ALA A 128 -11.08 14.82 2.37
CA ALA A 128 -11.91 15.83 1.72
C ALA A 128 -11.29 17.25 1.75
N ASN A 129 -10.27 17.49 2.56
CA ASN A 129 -9.64 18.80 2.67
C ASN A 129 -8.75 19.10 1.44
N SER A 130 -9.37 19.71 0.43
CA SER A 130 -8.71 19.99 -0.85
C SER A 130 -7.55 20.97 -0.75
N GLU A 131 -7.61 21.94 0.18
CA GLU A 131 -6.55 22.95 0.35
C GLU A 131 -5.29 22.33 0.97
N MET A 132 -5.44 21.58 2.06
CA MET A 132 -4.35 20.88 2.72
C MET A 132 -3.73 19.81 1.82
N ASN A 133 -4.58 19.05 1.11
CA ASN A 133 -4.14 18.04 0.15
C ASN A 133 -3.38 18.66 -1.03
N GLY A 134 -3.84 19.80 -1.56
CA GLY A 134 -3.17 20.52 -2.64
C GLY A 134 -1.76 20.96 -2.25
N GLN A 135 -1.56 21.48 -1.05
CA GLN A 135 -0.25 21.87 -0.55
C GLN A 135 0.68 20.66 -0.35
N GLN A 136 0.20 19.57 0.24
CA GLN A 136 0.98 18.37 0.47
C GLN A 136 1.33 17.66 -0.85
N PHE A 137 0.39 17.56 -1.79
CA PHE A 137 0.61 16.88 -3.07
C PHE A 137 1.53 17.68 -3.99
N ALA A 138 1.53 19.02 -3.93
CA ALA A 138 2.48 19.85 -4.66
C ALA A 138 3.94 19.57 -4.26
N LEU A 139 4.20 19.29 -2.97
CA LEU A 139 5.53 18.91 -2.49
C LEU A 139 5.97 17.53 -3.02
N ILE A 140 5.04 16.58 -3.13
CA ILE A 140 5.30 15.25 -3.69
C ILE A 140 5.58 15.34 -5.19
N ASP A 141 4.80 16.12 -5.94
CA ASP A 141 4.97 16.32 -7.38
C ASP A 141 6.33 16.94 -7.72
N LEU A 142 6.77 17.94 -6.95
CA LEU A 142 8.11 18.51 -7.08
C LEU A 142 9.23 17.47 -6.83
N ALA A 143 9.03 16.51 -5.93
CA ALA A 143 9.99 15.45 -5.69
C ALA A 143 10.07 14.45 -6.86
N PHE A 144 8.97 14.19 -7.57
CA PHE A 144 8.95 13.32 -8.75
C PHE A 144 9.59 13.96 -9.98
N THR A 145 9.37 15.27 -10.21
CA THR A 145 9.97 16.01 -11.33
C THR A 145 11.49 16.14 -11.21
N SER A 146 12.02 16.23 -10.00
CA SER A 146 13.48 16.31 -9.80
C SER A 146 14.21 14.98 -9.98
N ALA A 147 13.50 13.85 -9.85
CA ALA A 147 14.08 12.51 -10.05
C ALA A 147 14.03 12.02 -11.50
N GLY A 148 13.23 12.65 -12.37
CA GLY A 148 13.05 12.30 -13.78
C GLY A 148 13.96 13.05 -14.78
N GLY A 149 14.79 13.95 -14.30
CA GLY A 149 15.62 14.85 -15.12
C GLY A 149 17.04 14.39 -15.40
N ALA A 150 17.30 13.13 -15.65
CA ALA A 150 18.60 12.68 -16.11
C ALA A 150 18.47 11.41 -16.97
N ASN A 151 18.13 11.57 -18.20
CA ASN A 151 18.71 10.91 -19.38
C ASN A 151 17.73 10.92 -20.57
N ASP A 152 17.74 11.99 -21.33
CA ASP A 152 17.34 11.94 -22.74
C ASP A 152 18.42 12.61 -23.56
N SER A 153 19.54 11.91 -23.73
CA SER A 153 20.53 12.21 -24.75
C SER A 153 20.04 11.54 -26.02
N ALA A 154 19.33 12.29 -26.85
CA ALA A 154 19.04 11.90 -28.21
C ALA A 154 20.37 11.66 -28.97
N PRO A 155 20.47 10.59 -29.78
CA PRO A 155 21.65 10.39 -30.62
C PRO A 155 21.65 11.45 -31.72
N ASP A 156 22.76 12.19 -31.78
CA ASP A 156 23.11 13.13 -32.86
C ASP A 156 23.23 12.37 -34.18
N ILE A 157 22.26 12.53 -35.06
CA ILE A 157 22.34 12.09 -36.44
C ILE A 157 22.94 13.22 -37.25
N GLY A 158 24.29 13.21 -37.39
CA GLY A 158 25.03 14.07 -38.26
C GLY A 158 24.55 13.98 -39.72
N PRO A 159 24.74 15.07 -40.54
CA PRO A 159 24.18 15.16 -41.89
C PRO A 159 24.87 14.23 -42.85
N ALA A 160 24.06 13.52 -43.63
CA ALA A 160 24.49 12.65 -44.72
C ALA A 160 25.23 13.49 -45.78
N SER A 161 26.51 13.18 -45.97
CA SER A 161 27.34 13.68 -47.11
C SER A 161 26.83 13.11 -48.39
N ARG A 162 26.41 13.97 -49.33
CA ARG A 162 26.22 13.59 -50.73
C ARG A 162 27.57 13.49 -51.43
N ALA A 163 27.80 12.39 -52.05
CA ALA A 163 28.65 12.24 -53.24
C ALA A 163 28.04 11.16 -54.14
#